data_70274be72eba36af1c264b6703693d0d
#
_entry.id   70274be72eba36af1c264b6703693d0d
#
_cell.length_a   1.000
_cell.length_b   1.000
_cell.length_c   1.000
_cell.angle_alpha   90.00
_cell.angle_beta   90.00
_cell.angle_gamma   90.00
#
_symmetry.space_group_name_H-M   'P 1'
#
loop_
_entity.id
_entity.type
_entity.pdbx_description
1 polymer ?
#
loop_
_entity_poly.entity_id
_entity_poly.type
_entity_poly.pdbx_seq_one_letter_code
_entity_poly.pdbx_strand_id
1 'polypeptide(L)'
;RYLGTHRIIFSEGALMSFVLGKRSLARLEGVHPDLVAVVKRAIEITPQDFAVLEGLRTKERQAQLVQAGASKTLASRHLTGHAVDLGVLVEGVVKWDWPLYDQLARTMKAAAAELHLSIEWGGDWKKFKDGPHFQLPWKEYP
;
A
#
# COMPACT_ATOMS: atom_id res chain seq x y z
N ARG A 1 -11.02 -4.61 -15.99
CA ARG A 1 -11.59 -3.84 -14.91
C ARG A 1 -11.17 -4.39 -13.56
N TYR A 2 -10.75 -3.54 -12.67
CA TYR A 2 -10.37 -3.93 -11.32
C TYR A 2 -11.61 -4.04 -10.43
N LEU A 3 -11.71 -5.16 -9.67
CA LEU A 3 -12.82 -5.40 -8.77
C LEU A 3 -12.35 -5.46 -7.31
N GLY A 4 -11.29 -4.72 -6.99
CA GLY A 4 -10.61 -4.83 -5.71
C GLY A 4 -11.28 -4.14 -4.54
N THR A 5 -12.14 -3.17 -4.78
CA THR A 5 -12.78 -2.41 -3.72
C THR A 5 -14.24 -2.15 -4.04
N HIS A 6 -14.98 -1.85 -2.97
CA HIS A 6 -16.37 -1.44 -3.06
C HIS A 6 -16.58 -0.17 -2.26
N ARG A 7 -17.48 0.67 -2.73
CA ARG A 7 -17.86 1.87 -2.01
C ARG A 7 -19.02 1.54 -1.09
N ILE A 8 -18.91 1.98 0.16
CA ILE A 8 -19.98 1.84 1.14
C ILE A 8 -20.51 3.24 1.45
N ILE A 9 -21.83 3.38 1.42
CA ILE A 9 -22.49 4.65 1.72
C ILE A 9 -23.26 4.50 3.03
N PHE A 10 -22.94 5.33 4.01
CA PHE A 10 -23.64 5.36 5.27
C PHE A 10 -24.83 6.31 5.19
N SER A 11 -25.92 5.95 5.87
CA SER A 11 -27.21 6.63 5.74
C SER A 11 -27.19 8.07 6.23
N GLU A 12 -26.42 8.40 7.23
CA GLU A 12 -26.40 9.74 7.80
C GLU A 12 -25.16 10.51 7.40
N GLY A 13 -25.37 11.72 6.87
CA GLY A 13 -24.28 12.59 6.47
C GLY A 13 -23.57 12.18 5.21
N ALA A 14 -24.07 11.18 4.49
CA ALA A 14 -23.51 10.72 3.23
C ALA A 14 -22.01 10.41 3.30
N LEU A 15 -21.55 9.89 4.43
CA LEU A 15 -20.17 9.43 4.55
C LEU A 15 -19.96 8.25 3.64
N MET A 16 -18.90 8.34 2.85
CA MET A 16 -18.53 7.27 1.92
C MET A 16 -17.23 6.66 2.37
N SER A 17 -17.19 5.33 2.40
CA SER A 17 -15.96 4.63 2.68
C SER A 17 -15.74 3.54 1.64
N PHE A 18 -14.52 3.03 1.59
CA PHE A 18 -14.11 1.98 0.68
C PHE A 18 -13.76 0.75 1.47
N VAL A 19 -13.81 -0.40 0.81
CA VAL A 19 -13.36 -1.66 1.40
C VAL A 19 -12.41 -2.34 0.43
N LEU A 20 -11.46 -3.10 0.96
CA LEU A 20 -10.55 -3.89 0.14
C LEU A 20 -11.31 -5.08 -0.45
N GLY A 21 -11.12 -5.30 -1.75
CA GLY A 21 -11.71 -6.44 -2.42
C GLY A 21 -10.88 -7.71 -2.24
N LYS A 22 -11.35 -8.80 -2.84
CA LYS A 22 -10.73 -10.12 -2.72
C LYS A 22 -9.26 -10.15 -3.11
N ARG A 23 -8.90 -9.51 -4.23
CA ARG A 23 -7.51 -9.49 -4.69
C ARG A 23 -6.59 -8.76 -3.73
N SER A 24 -7.04 -7.63 -3.23
CA SER A 24 -6.25 -6.87 -2.26
C SER A 24 -6.05 -7.66 -0.98
N LEU A 25 -7.10 -8.29 -0.47
CA LEU A 25 -7.01 -9.12 0.73
C LEU A 25 -6.08 -10.32 0.52
N ALA A 26 -6.16 -10.97 -0.64
CA ALA A 26 -5.27 -12.09 -0.96
C ALA A 26 -3.81 -11.65 -1.01
N ARG A 27 -3.54 -10.46 -1.53
CA ARG A 27 -2.18 -9.92 -1.63
C ARG A 27 -1.60 -9.49 -0.29
N LEU A 28 -2.43 -9.36 0.74
CA LEU A 28 -1.97 -9.09 2.10
C LEU A 28 -1.55 -10.35 2.85
N GLU A 29 -1.83 -11.55 2.31
CA GLU A 29 -1.39 -12.79 2.93
C GLU A 29 0.14 -12.84 3.00
N GLY A 30 0.67 -13.16 4.18
CA GLY A 30 2.10 -13.21 4.43
C GLY A 30 2.74 -11.85 4.71
N VAL A 31 1.99 -10.76 4.62
CA VAL A 31 2.45 -9.44 5.02
C VAL A 31 2.38 -9.34 6.55
N HIS A 32 3.35 -8.65 7.14
CA HIS A 32 3.42 -8.48 8.60
C HIS A 32 2.10 -7.90 9.14
N PRO A 33 1.58 -8.45 10.25
CA PRO A 33 0.28 -8.02 10.80
C PRO A 33 0.16 -6.53 11.07
N ASP A 34 1.24 -5.88 11.49
CA ASP A 34 1.22 -4.45 11.77
C ASP A 34 0.97 -3.65 10.49
N LEU A 35 1.62 -4.04 9.39
CA LEU A 35 1.41 -3.36 8.11
C LEU A 35 0.01 -3.64 7.57
N VAL A 36 -0.47 -4.87 7.71
CA VAL A 36 -1.84 -5.23 7.33
C VAL A 36 -2.85 -4.36 8.08
N ALA A 37 -2.64 -4.16 9.39
CA ALA A 37 -3.52 -3.32 10.21
C ALA A 37 -3.55 -1.88 9.70
N VAL A 38 -2.40 -1.33 9.33
CA VAL A 38 -2.33 0.03 8.77
C VAL A 38 -3.10 0.13 7.46
N VAL A 39 -2.91 -0.82 6.56
CA VAL A 39 -3.62 -0.82 5.26
C VAL A 39 -5.13 -0.92 5.47
N LYS A 40 -5.58 -1.80 6.36
CA LYS A 40 -7.01 -1.98 6.66
C LYS A 40 -7.62 -0.73 7.28
N ARG A 41 -6.88 -0.05 8.15
CA ARG A 41 -7.38 1.22 8.71
C ARG A 41 -7.37 2.32 7.65
N ALA A 42 -6.35 2.36 6.82
CA ALA A 42 -6.25 3.37 5.76
C ALA A 42 -7.43 3.30 4.79
N ILE A 43 -7.85 2.09 4.39
CA ILE A 43 -8.97 1.97 3.44
C ILE A 43 -10.29 2.46 4.07
N GLU A 44 -10.42 2.40 5.40
CA GLU A 44 -11.61 2.92 6.08
C GLU A 44 -11.68 4.44 6.11
N ILE A 45 -10.53 5.12 6.15
CA ILE A 45 -10.46 6.57 6.32
C ILE A 45 -10.07 7.32 5.05
N THR A 46 -9.68 6.62 4.00
CA THR A 46 -9.17 7.24 2.78
C THR A 46 -10.23 8.03 2.04
N PRO A 47 -9.92 9.25 1.55
CA PRO A 47 -10.83 10.00 0.69
C PRO A 47 -10.83 9.51 -0.76
N GLN A 48 -9.82 8.72 -1.15
CA GLN A 48 -9.65 8.22 -2.51
C GLN A 48 -9.39 6.73 -2.44
N ASP A 49 -10.09 5.95 -3.27
CA ASP A 49 -9.96 4.49 -3.31
C ASP A 49 -8.56 4.04 -3.69
N PHE A 50 -8.15 2.90 -3.17
CA PHE A 50 -6.88 2.28 -3.56
C PHE A 50 -6.98 0.77 -3.44
N ALA A 51 -6.01 0.09 -4.03
CA ALA A 51 -5.90 -1.36 -4.01
C ALA A 51 -4.50 -1.77 -3.59
N VAL A 52 -4.39 -2.98 -3.06
CA VAL A 52 -3.09 -3.61 -2.83
C VAL A 52 -2.65 -4.24 -4.15
N LEU A 53 -1.53 -3.79 -4.67
CA LEU A 53 -0.97 -4.31 -5.93
C LEU A 53 0.00 -5.46 -5.67
N GLU A 54 0.79 -5.37 -4.59
CA GLU A 54 1.74 -6.42 -4.23
C GLU A 54 2.02 -6.38 -2.73
N GLY A 55 2.17 -7.56 -2.12
CA GLY A 55 2.59 -7.72 -0.74
C GLY A 55 3.85 -8.57 -0.66
N LEU A 56 3.74 -9.82 -0.16
CA LEU A 56 4.87 -10.73 -0.11
C LEU A 56 5.34 -11.09 -1.52
N ARG A 57 6.67 -11.04 -1.72
CA ARG A 57 7.29 -11.29 -3.00
C ARG A 57 8.26 -12.46 -2.88
N THR A 58 8.32 -13.32 -3.89
CA THR A 58 9.30 -14.40 -3.94
C THR A 58 10.69 -13.88 -4.35
N LYS A 59 11.74 -14.65 -4.00
CA LYS A 59 13.11 -14.32 -4.42
C LYS A 59 13.24 -14.32 -5.93
N GLU A 60 12.57 -15.26 -6.59
CA GLU A 60 12.56 -15.38 -8.05
C GLU A 60 11.95 -14.13 -8.70
N ARG A 61 10.83 -13.66 -8.17
CA ARG A 61 10.20 -12.44 -8.68
C ARG A 61 11.10 -11.23 -8.46
N GLN A 62 11.77 -11.13 -7.30
CA GLN A 62 12.68 -10.03 -7.02
C GLN A 62 13.85 -10.02 -8.00
N ALA A 63 14.43 -11.18 -8.28
CA ALA A 63 15.52 -11.31 -9.25
C ALA A 63 15.08 -10.87 -10.64
N GLN A 64 13.88 -11.25 -11.06
CA GLN A 64 13.31 -10.82 -12.35
C GLN A 64 13.16 -9.30 -12.42
N LEU A 65 12.71 -8.68 -11.34
CA LEU A 65 12.54 -7.22 -11.29
C LEU A 65 13.87 -6.48 -11.37
N VAL A 66 14.91 -6.99 -10.69
CA VAL A 66 16.26 -6.42 -10.77
C VAL A 66 16.80 -6.56 -12.19
N GLN A 67 16.65 -7.73 -12.79
CA GLN A 67 17.12 -7.99 -14.16
C GLN A 67 16.41 -7.10 -15.17
N ALA A 68 15.11 -6.82 -14.98
CA ALA A 68 14.33 -5.97 -15.83
C ALA A 68 14.56 -4.46 -15.58
N GLY A 69 15.36 -4.10 -14.59
CA GLY A 69 15.62 -2.71 -14.22
C GLY A 69 14.51 -2.07 -13.41
N ALA A 70 13.49 -2.84 -13.00
CA ALA A 70 12.36 -2.33 -12.22
C ALA A 70 12.64 -2.27 -10.72
N SER A 71 13.72 -2.93 -10.26
CA SER A 71 14.18 -2.84 -8.88
C SER A 71 15.69 -2.69 -8.84
N LYS A 72 16.21 -2.05 -7.79
CA LYS A 72 17.61 -1.77 -7.60
C LYS A 72 18.28 -2.69 -6.59
N THR A 73 17.54 -3.58 -5.95
CA THR A 73 18.09 -4.42 -4.89
C THR A 73 17.54 -5.85 -4.95
N LEU A 74 18.36 -6.81 -4.53
CA LEU A 74 17.91 -8.18 -4.30
C LEU A 74 17.37 -8.35 -2.87
N ALA A 75 17.49 -7.34 -2.02
CA ALA A 75 17.10 -7.37 -0.60
C ALA A 75 15.86 -6.52 -0.31
N SER A 76 14.84 -6.60 -1.15
CA SER A 76 13.60 -5.86 -0.97
C SER A 76 12.85 -6.30 0.29
N ARG A 77 12.24 -5.34 0.99
CA ARG A 77 11.37 -5.62 2.15
C ARG A 77 10.13 -6.43 1.77
N HIS A 78 9.74 -6.46 0.50
CA HIS A 78 8.68 -7.35 0.03
C HIS A 78 9.00 -8.83 0.26
N LEU A 79 10.27 -9.20 0.28
CA LEU A 79 10.70 -10.59 0.46
C LEU A 79 10.34 -11.14 1.84
N THR A 80 10.28 -10.28 2.83
CA THR A 80 10.02 -10.66 4.22
C THR A 80 8.61 -10.29 4.68
N GLY A 81 7.78 -9.78 3.77
CA GLY A 81 6.43 -9.34 4.12
C GLY A 81 6.37 -8.01 4.86
N HIS A 82 7.43 -7.21 4.81
CA HIS A 82 7.48 -5.92 5.50
C HIS A 82 7.17 -4.74 4.57
N ALA A 83 6.70 -5.00 3.37
CA ALA A 83 6.37 -3.96 2.40
C ALA A 83 5.12 -4.32 1.60
N VAL A 84 4.41 -3.27 1.18
CA VAL A 84 3.28 -3.38 0.24
C VAL A 84 3.43 -2.30 -0.82
N ASP A 85 2.91 -2.60 -2.01
CA ASP A 85 2.69 -1.60 -3.06
C ASP A 85 1.20 -1.38 -3.18
N LEU A 86 0.79 -0.11 -3.15
CA LEU A 86 -0.60 0.30 -3.26
C LEU A 86 -0.82 1.11 -4.53
N GLY A 87 -1.94 0.88 -5.20
CA GLY A 87 -2.31 1.64 -6.40
C GLY A 87 -3.55 2.47 -6.15
N VAL A 88 -3.48 3.77 -6.43
CA VAL A 88 -4.65 4.64 -6.30
C VAL A 88 -5.62 4.36 -7.45
N LEU A 89 -6.89 4.18 -7.10
CA LEU A 89 -7.95 3.91 -8.07
C LEU A 89 -8.79 5.15 -8.31
N VAL A 90 -8.95 5.50 -9.59
CA VAL A 90 -9.89 6.53 -10.01
C VAL A 90 -10.86 5.85 -10.96
N GLU A 91 -12.13 5.77 -10.56
CA GLU A 91 -13.16 5.06 -11.32
C GLU A 91 -12.75 3.62 -11.65
N GLY A 92 -12.13 2.94 -10.70
CA GLY A 92 -11.72 1.55 -10.82
C GLY A 92 -10.45 1.30 -11.63
N VAL A 93 -9.74 2.36 -12.02
CA VAL A 93 -8.51 2.27 -12.82
C VAL A 93 -7.33 2.81 -12.00
N VAL A 94 -6.22 2.07 -11.98
CA VAL A 94 -5.01 2.53 -11.30
C VAL A 94 -4.44 3.74 -12.03
N LYS A 95 -4.21 4.81 -11.28
CA LYS A 95 -3.57 6.03 -11.78
C LYS A 95 -2.27 6.26 -11.03
N TRP A 96 -1.33 6.94 -11.69
CA TRP A 96 0.04 7.10 -11.18
C TRP A 96 0.44 8.54 -10.88
N ASP A 97 -0.49 9.49 -10.96
CA ASP A 97 -0.22 10.91 -10.74
C ASP A 97 0.27 11.16 -9.32
N TRP A 98 1.42 11.81 -9.17
CA TRP A 98 2.05 12.05 -7.88
C TRP A 98 1.13 12.64 -6.81
N PRO A 99 0.28 13.64 -7.11
CA PRO A 99 -0.62 14.18 -6.09
C PRO A 99 -1.52 13.14 -5.44
N LEU A 100 -1.92 12.11 -6.19
CA LEU A 100 -2.73 11.02 -5.64
C LEU A 100 -1.96 10.21 -4.60
N TYR A 101 -0.66 10.01 -4.82
CA TYR A 101 0.20 9.26 -3.89
C TYR A 101 0.64 10.09 -2.70
N ASP A 102 0.78 11.40 -2.85
CA ASP A 102 0.94 12.31 -1.71
C ASP A 102 -0.25 12.19 -0.77
N GLN A 103 -1.47 12.16 -1.31
CA GLN A 103 -2.68 12.00 -0.52
C GLN A 103 -2.74 10.62 0.13
N LEU A 104 -2.41 9.57 -0.62
CA LEU A 104 -2.38 8.20 -0.11
C LEU A 104 -1.38 8.08 1.04
N ALA A 105 -0.21 8.69 0.90
CA ALA A 105 0.81 8.68 1.95
C ALA A 105 0.32 9.37 3.21
N ARG A 106 -0.37 10.50 3.09
CA ARG A 106 -0.96 11.18 4.25
C ARG A 106 -1.97 10.27 4.95
N THR A 107 -2.80 9.56 4.18
CA THR A 107 -3.79 8.63 4.72
C THR A 107 -3.11 7.47 5.44
N MET A 108 -2.11 6.85 4.82
CA MET A 108 -1.38 5.73 5.43
C MET A 108 -0.66 6.15 6.71
N LYS A 109 -0.03 7.33 6.70
CA LYS A 109 0.65 7.86 7.88
C LYS A 109 -0.35 8.19 9.00
N ALA A 110 -1.52 8.71 8.66
CA ALA A 110 -2.57 8.97 9.64
C ALA A 110 -3.08 7.67 10.26
N ALA A 111 -3.32 6.65 9.43
CA ALA A 111 -3.74 5.33 9.92
C ALA A 111 -2.70 4.72 10.86
N ALA A 112 -1.43 4.79 10.48
CA ALA A 112 -0.34 4.30 11.33
C ALA A 112 -0.29 5.04 12.67
N ALA A 113 -0.44 6.36 12.65
CA ALA A 113 -0.45 7.17 13.87
C ALA A 113 -1.59 6.77 14.81
N GLU A 114 -2.79 6.54 14.27
CA GLU A 114 -3.92 6.06 15.07
C GLU A 114 -3.63 4.74 15.77
N LEU A 115 -2.87 3.88 15.11
CA LEU A 115 -2.52 2.55 15.64
C LEU A 115 -1.22 2.55 16.44
N HIS A 116 -0.58 3.71 16.61
CA HIS A 116 0.73 3.85 17.26
C HIS A 116 1.81 3.01 16.59
N LEU A 117 1.76 2.95 15.26
CA LEU A 117 2.74 2.21 14.44
C LEU A 117 3.50 3.18 13.55
N SER A 118 4.72 2.77 13.15
CA SER A 118 5.55 3.56 12.25
C SER A 118 5.56 2.90 10.87
N ILE A 119 5.52 3.72 9.82
CA ILE A 119 5.71 3.27 8.45
C ILE A 119 6.64 4.22 7.72
N GLU A 120 7.27 3.73 6.65
CA GLU A 120 8.04 4.54 5.71
C GLU A 120 7.33 4.52 4.35
N TRP A 121 7.36 5.67 3.68
CA TRP A 121 6.83 5.82 2.33
C TRP A 121 7.98 5.97 1.34
N GLY A 122 7.94 5.20 0.24
CA GLY A 122 8.96 5.28 -0.81
C GLY A 122 9.05 6.63 -1.49
N GLY A 123 7.96 7.41 -1.46
CA GLY A 123 7.96 8.78 -2.00
C GLY A 123 8.79 9.77 -1.20
N ASP A 124 9.14 9.43 0.05
CA ASP A 124 10.01 10.27 0.89
C ASP A 124 11.50 10.00 0.65
N TRP A 125 11.84 8.96 -0.11
CA TRP A 125 13.24 8.63 -0.35
C TRP A 125 13.92 9.69 -1.20
N LYS A 126 15.20 9.95 -0.91
CA LYS A 126 15.98 10.92 -1.66
C LYS A 126 16.31 10.44 -3.06
N LYS A 127 16.56 9.13 -3.20
CA LYS A 127 16.88 8.47 -4.47
C LYS A 127 15.87 7.36 -4.73
N PHE A 128 15.55 7.13 -6.00
CA PHE A 128 14.66 6.05 -6.43
C PHE A 128 13.30 6.13 -5.76
N LYS A 129 12.71 7.34 -5.76
CA LYS A 129 11.39 7.55 -5.17
C LYS A 129 10.36 6.58 -5.73
N ASP A 130 9.54 6.03 -4.85
CA ASP A 130 8.57 5.00 -5.18
C ASP A 130 7.25 5.31 -4.48
N GLY A 131 6.36 5.98 -5.21
CA GLY A 131 5.08 6.46 -4.66
C GLY A 131 4.15 5.37 -4.15
N PRO A 132 3.99 4.23 -4.84
CA PRO A 132 3.15 3.12 -4.37
C PRO A 132 3.70 2.38 -3.15
N HIS A 133 4.99 2.50 -2.85
CA HIS A 133 5.67 1.64 -1.88
C HIS A 133 5.56 2.15 -0.44
N PHE A 134 5.11 1.28 0.46
CA PHE A 134 5.06 1.52 1.90
C PHE A 134 5.69 0.33 2.61
N GLN A 135 6.46 0.58 3.65
CA GLN A 135 7.12 -0.48 4.39
C GLN A 135 7.22 -0.18 5.88
N LEU A 136 7.42 -1.23 6.66
CA LEU A 136 7.77 -1.09 8.06
C LEU A 136 9.25 -0.70 8.14
N PRO A 137 9.61 0.26 9.02
CA PRO A 137 11.00 0.74 9.10
C PRO A 137 11.95 -0.34 9.60
N TRP A 138 13.16 -0.37 9.03
CA TRP A 138 14.21 -1.31 9.45
C TRP A 138 14.54 -1.18 10.94
N LYS A 139 14.49 0.03 11.47
CA LYS A 139 14.87 0.30 12.85
C LYS A 139 13.98 -0.44 13.83
N GLU A 140 12.68 -0.42 13.63
CA GLU A 140 11.70 -1.06 14.53
C GLU A 140 11.42 -2.51 14.13
N TYR A 141 11.69 -2.88 12.89
CA TYR A 141 11.41 -4.21 12.34
C TYR A 141 12.64 -4.72 11.59
N PRO A 142 13.72 -5.04 12.31
CA PRO A 142 14.97 -5.50 11.69
C PRO A 142 14.85 -6.81 10.94
#